data_acb2ebf177354df13c3fb083d6fc1721
#
_entry.id   acb2ebf177354df13c3fb083d6fc1721
#
_cell.length_a   1.000
_cell.length_b   1.000
_cell.length_c   1.000
_cell.angle_alpha   90.00
_cell.angle_beta   90.00
_cell.angle_gamma   90.00
#
_symmetry.space_group_name_H-M   'P 1'
#
loop_
_entity.id
_entity.type
_entity.pdbx_description
1 polymer ?
#
loop_
_entity_poly.entity_id
_entity_poly.type
_entity_poly.pdbx_seq_one_letter_code
_entity_poly.pdbx_strand_id
1 'polypeptide(L)'
;TPHAGELARLLSRLRGEVVSREQVTSAPLAHAREAAERTGCTVLLKGSHTLVVSPDPSRPVRSQADAPAWVGTAGAGDVLGGLLGTLLAAGLDPLDAGALGALVHGVGADEANPGGPVRISEVARRLPATVAALLRYA
;
A
#
# COMPACT_ATOMS: atom_id res chain seq x y z
N THR A 1 -0.81 0.92 6.96
CA THR A 1 -0.63 1.39 5.56
C THR A 1 -0.01 2.79 5.47
N PRO A 2 1.17 3.04 6.07
CA PRO A 2 1.78 4.35 6.09
C PRO A 2 2.36 4.76 4.72
N HIS A 3 2.38 6.07 4.46
CA HIS A 3 3.38 6.64 3.55
C HIS A 3 4.68 6.96 4.32
N ALA A 4 5.76 7.35 3.63
CA ALA A 4 7.07 7.54 4.25
C ALA A 4 7.07 8.52 5.46
N GLY A 5 6.30 9.61 5.39
CA GLY A 5 6.21 10.55 6.50
C GLY A 5 5.44 10.01 7.72
N GLU A 6 4.43 9.16 7.49
CA GLU A 6 3.69 8.47 8.55
C GLU A 6 4.57 7.40 9.20
N LEU A 7 5.31 6.64 8.38
CA LEU A 7 6.25 5.63 8.88
C LEU A 7 7.38 6.28 9.69
N ALA A 8 7.91 7.41 9.25
CA ALA A 8 8.90 8.18 9.99
C ALA A 8 8.40 8.58 11.38
N ARG A 9 7.16 9.10 11.48
CA ARG A 9 6.54 9.44 12.76
C ARG A 9 6.33 8.22 13.67
N LEU A 10 5.89 7.10 13.09
CA LEU A 10 5.73 5.85 13.83
C LEU A 10 7.07 5.37 14.41
N LEU A 11 8.10 5.30 13.57
CA LEU A 11 9.44 4.86 13.98
C LEU A 11 10.06 5.81 14.99
N SER A 12 9.85 7.12 14.86
CA SER A 12 10.32 8.09 15.86
C SER A 12 9.74 7.79 17.25
N ARG A 13 8.46 7.46 17.33
CA ARG A 13 7.83 7.07 18.60
C ARG A 13 8.35 5.73 19.13
N LEU A 14 8.57 4.75 18.26
CA LEU A 14 9.04 3.43 18.64
C LEU A 14 10.52 3.41 19.07
N ARG A 15 11.34 4.30 18.50
CA ARG A 15 12.77 4.43 18.82
C ARG A 15 13.04 5.39 19.99
N GLY A 16 12.15 6.38 20.22
CA GLY A 16 12.42 7.49 21.14
C GLY A 16 13.38 8.54 20.57
N GLU A 17 13.63 8.53 19.26
CA GLU A 17 14.49 9.46 18.53
C GLU A 17 13.84 9.89 17.21
N VAL A 18 14.27 11.03 16.67
CA VAL A 18 13.70 11.55 15.43
C VAL A 18 14.16 10.74 14.23
N VAL A 19 13.20 10.19 13.49
CA VAL A 19 13.40 9.59 12.17
C VAL A 19 12.79 10.51 11.13
N SER A 20 13.57 10.91 10.12
CA SER A 20 13.08 11.79 9.06
C SER A 20 12.42 11.02 7.91
N ARG A 21 11.60 11.73 7.13
CA ARG A 21 11.02 11.18 5.90
C ARG A 21 12.10 10.76 4.90
N GLU A 22 13.18 11.54 4.80
CA GLU A 22 14.32 11.31 3.91
C GLU A 22 15.05 10.01 4.28
N GLN A 23 15.22 9.74 5.57
CA GLN A 23 15.78 8.46 6.04
C GLN A 23 14.91 7.28 5.60
N VAL A 24 13.59 7.39 5.75
CA VAL A 24 12.67 6.34 5.29
C VAL A 24 12.74 6.15 3.78
N THR A 25 12.78 7.25 3.00
CA THR A 25 12.82 7.16 1.53
C THR A 25 14.16 6.67 0.98
N SER A 26 15.26 6.86 1.71
CA SER A 26 16.58 6.35 1.32
C SER A 26 16.75 4.84 1.56
N ALA A 27 16.01 4.27 2.53
CA ALA A 27 16.07 2.86 2.88
C ALA A 27 14.66 2.29 3.21
N PRO A 28 13.72 2.32 2.24
CA PRO A 28 12.30 2.07 2.52
C PRO A 28 12.05 0.65 3.03
N LEU A 29 12.72 -0.36 2.48
CA LEU A 29 12.56 -1.75 2.91
C LEU A 29 13.04 -1.97 4.34
N ALA A 30 14.19 -1.41 4.70
CA ALA A 30 14.74 -1.57 6.06
C ALA A 30 13.80 -0.97 7.11
N HIS A 31 13.28 0.23 6.86
CA HIS A 31 12.35 0.89 7.77
C HIS A 31 10.98 0.21 7.83
N ALA A 32 10.49 -0.33 6.71
CA ALA A 32 9.24 -1.09 6.69
C ALA A 32 9.39 -2.41 7.49
N ARG A 33 10.51 -3.11 7.36
CA ARG A 33 10.82 -4.33 8.14
C ARG A 33 10.90 -4.04 9.62
N GLU A 34 11.62 -3.00 10.02
CA GLU A 34 11.71 -2.60 11.43
C GLU A 34 10.33 -2.26 12.01
N ALA A 35 9.51 -1.52 11.26
CA ALA A 35 8.16 -1.20 11.73
C ALA A 35 7.29 -2.47 11.87
N ALA A 36 7.37 -3.39 10.91
CA ALA A 36 6.63 -4.64 10.96
C ALA A 36 7.06 -5.49 12.18
N GLU A 37 8.34 -5.65 12.40
CA GLU A 37 8.90 -6.38 13.54
C GLU A 37 8.48 -5.77 14.88
N ARG A 38 8.68 -4.45 15.04
CA ARG A 38 8.38 -3.74 16.33
C ARG A 38 6.89 -3.68 16.64
N THR A 39 6.03 -3.68 15.63
CA THR A 39 4.58 -3.59 15.83
C THR A 39 3.89 -4.95 15.84
N GLY A 40 4.55 -6.00 15.35
CA GLY A 40 3.93 -7.30 15.10
C GLY A 40 2.87 -7.28 13.98
N CYS A 41 2.86 -6.23 13.15
CA CYS A 41 1.86 -6.02 12.10
C CYS A 41 2.48 -6.11 10.71
N THR A 42 1.73 -6.61 9.74
CA THR A 42 2.08 -6.43 8.32
C THR A 42 2.03 -4.95 7.96
N VAL A 43 3.09 -4.44 7.36
CA VAL A 43 3.23 -3.03 6.96
C VAL A 43 3.17 -2.92 5.45
N LEU A 44 2.23 -2.12 4.95
CA LEU A 44 2.17 -1.68 3.56
C LEU A 44 2.71 -0.24 3.48
N LEU A 45 3.97 -0.10 3.05
CA LEU A 45 4.59 1.22 2.85
C LEU A 45 4.25 1.75 1.46
N LYS A 46 3.43 2.81 1.45
CA LYS A 46 3.02 3.50 0.20
C LYS A 46 4.18 4.32 -0.38
N GLY A 47 4.40 4.19 -1.68
CA GLY A 47 5.41 4.93 -2.45
C GLY A 47 5.24 4.70 -3.95
N SER A 48 6.18 5.19 -4.76
CA SER A 48 6.25 4.83 -6.20
C SER A 48 6.34 3.30 -6.39
N HIS A 49 7.01 2.64 -5.47
CA HIS A 49 6.96 1.21 -5.26
C HIS A 49 6.33 0.98 -3.89
N THR A 50 5.15 0.40 -3.87
CA THR A 50 4.49 0.00 -2.62
C THR A 50 5.10 -1.30 -2.15
N LEU A 51 5.61 -1.32 -0.91
CA LEU A 51 6.19 -2.51 -0.28
C LEU A 51 5.22 -3.08 0.75
N VAL A 52 5.01 -4.40 0.74
CA VAL A 52 4.24 -5.09 1.78
C VAL A 52 5.16 -6.07 2.51
N VAL A 53 5.27 -5.90 3.80
CA VAL A 53 6.25 -6.58 4.65
C VAL A 53 5.55 -7.23 5.83
N SER A 54 5.75 -8.52 6.00
CA SER A 54 5.29 -9.28 7.17
C SER A 54 6.19 -9.03 8.38
N PRO A 55 5.66 -9.11 9.62
CA PRO A 55 6.49 -9.18 10.82
C PRO A 55 7.34 -10.46 10.90
N ASP A 56 6.93 -11.52 10.22
CA ASP A 56 7.71 -12.75 10.07
C ASP A 56 8.80 -12.57 9.00
N PRO A 57 10.10 -12.55 9.38
CA PRO A 57 11.19 -12.29 8.45
C PRO A 57 11.40 -13.42 7.43
N SER A 58 10.85 -14.60 7.67
CA SER A 58 10.93 -15.75 6.73
C SER A 58 9.99 -15.57 5.52
N ARG A 59 8.99 -14.70 5.63
CA ARG A 59 8.04 -14.45 4.55
C ARG A 59 8.63 -13.48 3.50
N PRO A 60 8.30 -13.69 2.22
CA PRO A 60 8.77 -12.82 1.15
C PRO A 60 8.19 -11.41 1.28
N VAL A 61 8.96 -10.42 0.84
CA VAL A 61 8.43 -9.06 0.63
C VAL A 61 7.67 -9.03 -0.69
N ARG A 62 6.50 -8.38 -0.69
CA ARG A 62 5.76 -8.09 -1.92
C ARG A 62 6.03 -6.65 -2.35
N SER A 63 6.13 -6.43 -3.65
CA SER A 63 6.31 -5.08 -4.24
C SER A 63 5.32 -4.89 -5.36
N GLN A 64 4.69 -3.71 -5.41
CA GLN A 64 3.76 -3.30 -6.46
C GLN A 64 4.14 -1.91 -6.98
N ALA A 65 4.15 -1.75 -8.31
CA ALA A 65 4.52 -0.50 -8.99
C ALA A 65 3.50 -0.10 -10.08
N ASP A 66 2.31 -0.69 -10.04
CA ASP A 66 1.28 -0.53 -11.09
C ASP A 66 0.45 0.76 -10.95
N ALA A 67 0.64 1.49 -9.85
CA ALA A 67 -0.12 2.71 -9.61
C ALA A 67 0.47 3.90 -10.39
N PRO A 68 -0.33 4.64 -11.19
CA PRO A 68 0.13 5.87 -11.81
C PRO A 68 0.45 6.93 -10.74
N ALA A 69 1.38 7.85 -11.04
CA ALA A 69 1.76 8.91 -10.10
C ALA A 69 0.57 9.80 -9.69
N TRP A 70 -0.44 9.90 -10.54
CA TRP A 70 -1.67 10.66 -10.31
C TRP A 70 -2.53 10.16 -9.16
N VAL A 71 -2.35 8.90 -8.71
CA VAL A 71 -3.06 8.37 -7.53
C VAL A 71 -2.53 8.94 -6.22
N GLY A 72 -1.41 9.64 -6.24
CA GLY A 72 -0.82 10.33 -5.07
C GLY A 72 -1.62 11.57 -4.62
N THR A 73 -2.94 11.45 -4.53
CA THR A 73 -3.87 12.53 -4.15
C THR A 73 -4.55 12.24 -2.82
N ALA A 74 -5.15 13.29 -2.21
CA ALA A 74 -5.88 13.16 -0.96
C ALA A 74 -7.04 12.16 -1.09
N GLY A 75 -7.21 11.30 -0.07
CA GLY A 75 -8.24 10.25 -0.04
C GLY A 75 -7.85 8.93 -0.71
N ALA A 76 -6.76 8.89 -1.48
CA ALA A 76 -6.31 7.64 -2.12
C ALA A 76 -5.97 6.55 -1.09
N GLY A 77 -5.37 6.93 0.03
CA GLY A 77 -5.09 6.02 1.14
C GLY A 77 -6.36 5.46 1.80
N ASP A 78 -7.44 6.24 1.84
CA ASP A 78 -8.73 5.81 2.42
C ASP A 78 -9.40 4.77 1.51
N VAL A 79 -9.37 4.98 0.19
CA VAL A 79 -9.87 4.01 -0.79
C VAL A 79 -9.07 2.70 -0.72
N LEU A 80 -7.73 2.79 -0.68
CA LEU A 80 -6.88 1.62 -0.48
C LEU A 80 -7.20 0.92 0.85
N GLY A 81 -7.35 1.68 1.93
CA GLY A 81 -7.69 1.15 3.26
C GLY A 81 -9.02 0.39 3.28
N GLY A 82 -10.05 0.93 2.62
CA GLY A 82 -11.34 0.27 2.47
C GLY A 82 -11.26 -1.04 1.68
N LEU A 83 -10.49 -1.05 0.58
CA LEU A 83 -10.24 -2.25 -0.20
C LEU A 83 -9.50 -3.31 0.62
N LEU A 84 -8.44 -2.93 1.33
CA LEU A 84 -7.69 -3.83 2.20
C LEU A 84 -8.56 -4.42 3.32
N GLY A 85 -9.40 -3.57 3.95
CA GLY A 85 -10.36 -4.02 4.96
C GLY A 85 -11.33 -5.07 4.41
N THR A 86 -11.79 -4.91 3.18
CA THR A 86 -12.65 -5.88 2.50
C THR A 86 -11.93 -7.21 2.26
N LEU A 87 -10.68 -7.18 1.78
CA LEU A 87 -9.88 -8.37 1.52
C LEU A 87 -9.56 -9.13 2.82
N LEU A 88 -9.21 -8.41 3.88
CA LEU A 88 -8.96 -8.99 5.20
C LEU A 88 -10.24 -9.61 5.79
N ALA A 89 -11.38 -8.94 5.65
CA ALA A 89 -12.70 -9.46 6.10
C ALA A 89 -13.11 -10.71 5.32
N ALA A 90 -12.67 -10.83 4.07
CA ALA A 90 -12.86 -12.05 3.26
C ALA A 90 -11.88 -13.19 3.64
N GLY A 91 -10.99 -12.98 4.61
CA GLY A 91 -10.10 -13.98 5.16
C GLY A 91 -8.74 -14.10 4.47
N LEU A 92 -8.36 -13.14 3.61
CA LEU A 92 -7.02 -13.13 3.02
C LEU A 92 -5.97 -12.89 4.10
N ASP A 93 -4.84 -13.57 3.94
CA ASP A 93 -3.64 -13.27 4.72
C ASP A 93 -3.21 -11.81 4.52
N PRO A 94 -2.77 -11.09 5.57
CA PRO A 94 -2.42 -9.67 5.48
C PRO A 94 -1.38 -9.32 4.43
N LEU A 95 -0.38 -10.19 4.18
CA LEU A 95 0.63 -9.96 3.15
C LEU A 95 0.02 -10.03 1.74
N ASP A 96 -0.83 -11.03 1.51
CA ASP A 96 -1.50 -11.21 0.22
C ASP A 96 -2.60 -10.16 0.00
N ALA A 97 -3.36 -9.82 1.06
CA ALA A 97 -4.33 -8.72 1.02
C ALA A 97 -3.65 -7.39 0.67
N GLY A 98 -2.48 -7.12 1.28
CA GLY A 98 -1.69 -5.93 0.98
C GLY A 98 -1.22 -5.87 -0.47
N ALA A 99 -0.67 -6.97 -0.98
CA ALA A 99 -0.17 -7.06 -2.36
C ALA A 99 -1.30 -6.92 -3.38
N LEU A 100 -2.39 -7.69 -3.19
CA LEU A 100 -3.55 -7.67 -4.08
C LEU A 100 -4.26 -6.31 -4.03
N GLY A 101 -4.44 -5.74 -2.85
CA GLY A 101 -5.08 -4.43 -2.69
C GLY A 101 -4.28 -3.31 -3.37
N ALA A 102 -2.94 -3.33 -3.26
CA ALA A 102 -2.08 -2.36 -3.94
C ALA A 102 -2.19 -2.51 -5.47
N LEU A 103 -2.18 -3.74 -5.99
CA LEU A 103 -2.35 -4.02 -7.42
C LEU A 103 -3.70 -3.51 -7.93
N VAL A 104 -4.80 -3.96 -7.31
CA VAL A 104 -6.18 -3.59 -7.74
C VAL A 104 -6.39 -2.08 -7.67
N HIS A 105 -5.88 -1.43 -6.62
CA HIS A 105 -5.97 0.02 -6.48
C HIS A 105 -5.18 0.75 -7.57
N GLY A 106 -3.96 0.30 -7.89
CA GLY A 106 -3.11 0.87 -8.93
C GLY A 106 -3.71 0.72 -10.33
N VAL A 107 -4.11 -0.49 -10.68
CA VAL A 107 -4.76 -0.79 -11.98
C VAL A 107 -6.08 -0.03 -12.11
N GLY A 108 -6.91 0.00 -11.07
CA GLY A 108 -8.16 0.76 -11.07
C GLY A 108 -7.95 2.26 -11.23
N ALA A 109 -6.85 2.80 -10.73
CA ALA A 109 -6.49 4.21 -10.92
C ALA A 109 -6.06 4.49 -12.37
N ASP A 110 -5.25 3.61 -12.97
CA ASP A 110 -4.86 3.75 -14.39
C ASP A 110 -6.08 3.61 -15.32
N GLU A 111 -6.94 2.63 -15.05
CA GLU A 111 -8.19 2.44 -15.83
C GLU A 111 -9.19 3.60 -15.67
N ALA A 112 -9.17 4.33 -14.56
CA ALA A 112 -10.08 5.46 -14.34
C ALA A 112 -9.77 6.64 -15.28
N ASN A 113 -8.49 6.91 -15.56
CA ASN A 113 -8.06 7.89 -16.54
C ASN A 113 -6.63 7.57 -17.01
N PRO A 114 -6.46 6.73 -18.06
CA PRO A 114 -5.16 6.28 -18.51
C PRO A 114 -4.20 7.43 -18.85
N GLY A 115 -3.04 7.47 -18.15
CA GLY A 115 -2.01 8.48 -18.36
C GLY A 115 -2.32 9.89 -17.82
N GLY A 116 -3.51 10.11 -17.25
CA GLY A 116 -3.98 11.44 -16.81
C GLY A 116 -4.30 11.51 -15.32
N PRO A 117 -4.65 12.73 -14.84
CA PRO A 117 -5.04 12.94 -13.44
C PRO A 117 -6.33 12.20 -13.10
N VAL A 118 -6.41 11.63 -11.90
CA VAL A 118 -7.57 10.88 -11.42
C VAL A 118 -8.28 11.58 -10.27
N ARG A 119 -9.61 11.42 -10.23
CA ARG A 119 -10.41 11.72 -9.04
C ARG A 119 -10.55 10.44 -8.23
N ILE A 120 -10.24 10.49 -6.96
CA ILE A 120 -10.22 9.28 -6.14
C ILE A 120 -11.60 8.60 -6.01
N SER A 121 -12.68 9.37 -6.10
CA SER A 121 -14.04 8.82 -6.17
C SER A 121 -14.29 7.98 -7.44
N GLU A 122 -13.66 8.34 -8.56
CA GLU A 122 -13.74 7.54 -9.80
C GLU A 122 -12.94 6.26 -9.66
N VAL A 123 -11.76 6.31 -9.04
CA VAL A 123 -10.99 5.11 -8.71
C VAL A 123 -11.83 4.16 -7.87
N ALA A 124 -12.46 4.64 -6.79
CA ALA A 124 -13.32 3.82 -5.93
C ALA A 124 -14.47 3.15 -6.71
N ARG A 125 -15.13 3.89 -7.61
CA ARG A 125 -16.20 3.34 -8.46
C ARG A 125 -15.69 2.31 -9.46
N ARG A 126 -14.44 2.42 -9.89
CA ARG A 126 -13.82 1.53 -10.87
C ARG A 126 -13.45 0.17 -10.28
N LEU A 127 -13.11 0.09 -8.99
CA LEU A 127 -12.59 -1.13 -8.35
C LEU A 127 -13.41 -2.40 -8.64
N PRO A 128 -14.75 -2.42 -8.60
CA PRO A 128 -15.50 -3.64 -8.91
C PRO A 128 -15.28 -4.16 -10.34
N ALA A 129 -15.19 -3.25 -11.32
CA ALA A 129 -14.94 -3.61 -12.72
C ALA A 129 -13.48 -4.08 -12.90
N THR A 130 -12.51 -3.46 -12.23
CA THR A 130 -11.10 -3.88 -12.22
C THR A 130 -10.96 -5.29 -11.66
N VAL A 131 -11.59 -5.59 -10.52
CA VAL A 131 -11.61 -6.95 -9.95
C VAL A 131 -12.21 -7.95 -10.94
N ALA A 132 -13.36 -7.63 -11.53
CA ALA A 132 -14.01 -8.50 -12.52
C ALA A 132 -13.13 -8.72 -13.77
N ALA A 133 -12.34 -7.73 -14.17
CA ALA A 133 -11.39 -7.87 -15.28
C ALA A 133 -10.24 -8.80 -14.91
N LEU A 134 -9.62 -8.61 -13.75
CA LEU A 134 -8.50 -9.44 -13.27
C LEU A 134 -8.90 -10.90 -13.11
N LEU A 135 -10.10 -11.19 -12.59
CA LEU A 135 -10.61 -12.55 -12.42
C LEU A 135 -10.84 -13.30 -13.75
N ARG A 136 -10.94 -12.60 -14.88
CA ARG A 136 -11.07 -13.24 -16.21
C ARG A 136 -9.75 -13.80 -16.74
N TYR A 137 -8.63 -13.40 -16.15
CA TYR A 137 -7.28 -13.84 -16.54
C TYR A 137 -6.63 -14.77 -15.50
N ALA A 138 -7.35 -15.09 -14.42
CA ALA A 138 -6.92 -16.04 -13.39
C ALA A 138 -7.44 -17.44 -13.70
#